data_cc25163412ed01ccfea9361e4387ae1e
#
_entry.id   cc25163412ed01ccfea9361e4387ae1e
#
_cell.length_a   1.000
_cell.length_b   1.000
_cell.length_c   1.000
_cell.angle_alpha   90.00
_cell.angle_beta   90.00
_cell.angle_gamma   90.00
#
_symmetry.space_group_name_H-M   'P 1'
#
loop_
_entity.id
_entity.type
_entity.pdbx_description
1 polymer ?
#
loop_
_entity_poly.entity_id
_entity_poly.type
_entity_poly.pdbx_seq_one_letter_code
_entity_poly.pdbx_strand_id
1 'polypeptide(L)'
;LMTGQHTGHTYIRGNQSHGTEGEEPLPGNTYTLARMMKDAGYATGAFGKWGLGYPCSEGDPTNLGFDEFFGYNCQRQAHHYYPYHLWHNQEKVMLPGNEGSKTETYAQDLIQEKALQFIVDNQSKPFFLYLPYILPHAELVSPEDSILAMYKGKIEEGKSYEGVDDIKNPSYKYGGYCSSENPHADFASMVTRFDAYVGEIMQTLKRLGLDKNTIVF
;
A
#
# COMPACT_ATOMS: atom_id res chain seq x y z
N LEU A 1 -1.47 0.87 15.91
CA LEU A 1 -2.61 0.03 15.54
C LEU A 1 -2.32 -1.45 15.79
N MET A 2 -1.30 -2.04 15.18
CA MET A 2 -1.02 -3.49 15.23
C MET A 2 -0.87 -4.08 16.63
N THR A 3 -0.39 -3.30 17.60
CA THR A 3 -0.10 -3.77 18.97
C THR A 3 -1.08 -3.28 20.02
N GLY A 4 -2.05 -2.43 19.67
CA GLY A 4 -2.94 -1.75 20.63
C GLY A 4 -2.23 -0.77 21.56
N GLN A 5 -0.97 -0.44 21.31
CA GLN A 5 -0.16 0.45 22.14
C GLN A 5 0.02 1.81 21.48
N HIS A 6 0.02 2.88 22.25
CA HIS A 6 0.38 4.19 21.75
C HIS A 6 1.93 4.33 21.67
N THR A 7 2.41 5.29 20.90
CA THR A 7 3.84 5.46 20.59
C THR A 7 4.76 5.62 21.81
N GLY A 8 4.24 6.02 22.96
CA GLY A 8 5.02 6.09 24.20
C GLY A 8 5.41 4.73 24.79
N HIS A 9 4.72 3.66 24.44
CA HIS A 9 4.90 2.31 24.96
C HIS A 9 5.21 1.27 23.91
N THR A 10 5.03 1.58 22.62
CA THR A 10 5.35 0.64 21.53
C THR A 10 6.86 0.48 21.36
N TYR A 11 7.29 -0.69 20.90
CA TYR A 11 8.69 -0.97 20.57
C TYR A 11 9.20 -0.05 19.46
N ILE A 12 8.48 0.05 18.33
CA ILE A 12 8.81 0.94 17.23
C ILE A 12 8.15 2.29 17.46
N ARG A 13 8.95 3.34 17.60
CA ARG A 13 8.50 4.72 17.90
C ARG A 13 8.68 5.70 16.77
N GLY A 14 9.22 5.26 15.65
CA GLY A 14 9.46 6.07 14.45
C GLY A 14 10.05 5.21 13.34
N ASN A 15 10.11 5.75 12.14
CA ASN A 15 10.66 5.05 10.99
C ASN A 15 12.17 4.89 11.16
N GLN A 16 12.65 3.66 11.09
CA GLN A 16 14.06 3.30 11.14
C GLN A 16 14.34 2.32 10.01
N SER A 17 15.06 2.82 9.01
CA SER A 17 15.42 2.00 7.84
C SER A 17 16.37 0.88 8.21
N HIS A 18 16.11 -0.31 7.69
CA HIS A 18 16.97 -1.47 7.80
C HIS A 18 17.45 -1.91 6.42
N GLY A 19 18.77 -1.83 6.19
CA GLY A 19 19.34 -2.14 4.89
C GLY A 19 18.86 -1.22 3.77
N THR A 20 18.84 -1.73 2.56
CA THR A 20 18.36 -1.02 1.35
C THR A 20 16.85 -1.06 1.20
N GLU A 21 16.21 -2.12 1.65
CA GLU A 21 14.78 -2.35 1.54
C GLU A 21 14.25 -2.99 2.82
N GLY A 22 13.73 -2.19 3.72
CA GLY A 22 13.15 -2.64 4.97
C GLY A 22 13.12 -1.56 6.04
N GLU A 23 12.44 -1.90 7.13
CA GLU A 23 12.33 -1.10 8.34
C GLU A 23 12.73 -1.94 9.55
N GLU A 24 12.98 -1.28 10.68
CA GLU A 24 13.25 -1.97 11.95
C GLU A 24 12.15 -2.98 12.25
N PRO A 25 12.50 -4.27 12.46
CA PRO A 25 11.49 -5.29 12.65
C PRO A 25 10.82 -5.21 14.03
N LEU A 26 9.50 -5.31 14.03
CA LEU A 26 8.78 -5.57 15.28
C LEU A 26 9.15 -6.97 15.79
N PRO A 27 9.46 -7.12 17.10
CA PRO A 27 9.84 -8.43 17.66
C PRO A 27 8.83 -9.52 17.34
N GLY A 28 9.32 -10.67 16.90
CA GLY A 28 8.51 -11.79 16.42
C GLY A 28 7.58 -12.40 17.47
N ASN A 29 7.81 -12.18 18.76
CA ASN A 29 6.93 -12.59 19.85
C ASN A 29 5.82 -11.57 20.16
N THR A 30 5.76 -10.43 19.45
CA THR A 30 4.73 -9.42 19.67
C THR A 30 3.35 -9.96 19.30
N TYR A 31 2.39 -9.84 20.22
CA TYR A 31 1.00 -10.20 19.94
C TYR A 31 0.32 -9.05 19.19
N THR A 32 0.03 -9.31 17.92
CA THR A 32 -0.52 -8.31 17.00
C THR A 32 -2.02 -8.50 16.81
N LEU A 33 -2.68 -7.47 16.28
CA LEU A 33 -4.09 -7.54 15.86
C LEU A 33 -4.30 -8.69 14.85
N ALA A 34 -3.36 -8.90 13.91
CA ALA A 34 -3.45 -9.99 12.95
C ALA A 34 -3.40 -11.38 13.63
N ARG A 35 -2.50 -11.57 14.60
CA ARG A 35 -2.45 -12.80 15.40
C ARG A 35 -3.74 -13.03 16.18
N MET A 36 -4.26 -11.98 16.81
CA MET A 36 -5.53 -12.07 17.54
C MET A 36 -6.67 -12.54 16.63
N MET A 37 -6.76 -11.99 15.43
CA MET A 37 -7.79 -12.37 14.45
C MET A 37 -7.56 -13.79 13.93
N LYS A 38 -6.31 -14.19 13.69
CA LYS A 38 -5.95 -15.55 13.28
C LYS A 38 -6.30 -16.58 14.37
N ASP A 39 -5.98 -16.31 15.62
CA ASP A 39 -6.32 -17.15 16.76
C ASP A 39 -7.84 -17.30 16.95
N ALA A 40 -8.61 -16.27 16.54
CA ALA A 40 -10.06 -16.30 16.50
C ALA A 40 -10.65 -17.03 15.27
N GLY A 41 -9.80 -17.61 14.42
CA GLY A 41 -10.20 -18.40 13.24
C GLY A 41 -10.48 -17.59 11.98
N TYR A 42 -10.07 -16.32 11.92
CA TYR A 42 -10.19 -15.49 10.72
C TYR A 42 -9.06 -15.80 9.72
N ALA A 43 -9.39 -15.80 8.43
CA ALA A 43 -8.38 -15.64 7.41
C ALA A 43 -7.85 -14.20 7.45
N THR A 44 -6.53 -14.02 7.38
CA THR A 44 -5.92 -12.71 7.61
C THR A 44 -5.10 -12.26 6.40
N GLY A 45 -5.42 -11.08 5.84
CA GLY A 45 -4.72 -10.51 4.70
C GLY A 45 -4.31 -9.07 4.93
N ALA A 46 -3.15 -8.68 4.39
CA ALA A 46 -2.67 -7.31 4.39
C ALA A 46 -2.23 -6.90 2.97
N PHE A 47 -2.78 -5.80 2.45
CA PHE A 47 -2.51 -5.35 1.08
C PHE A 47 -2.19 -3.85 1.07
N GLY A 48 -0.92 -3.51 0.78
CA GLY A 48 -0.45 -2.13 0.80
C GLY A 48 0.95 -1.96 1.33
N LYS A 49 1.17 -0.88 2.12
CA LYS A 49 2.47 -0.56 2.70
C LYS A 49 2.65 -1.22 4.07
N TRP A 50 3.64 -2.10 4.18
CA TRP A 50 4.18 -2.55 5.47
C TRP A 50 5.29 -1.62 5.95
N GLY A 51 5.72 -1.72 7.18
CA GLY A 51 6.76 -0.85 7.74
C GLY A 51 7.16 -1.29 9.15
N LEU A 52 6.95 -2.58 9.47
CA LEU A 52 7.29 -3.16 10.76
C LEU A 52 8.29 -4.30 10.64
N GLY A 53 9.08 -4.29 9.56
CA GLY A 53 10.09 -5.29 9.28
C GLY A 53 10.60 -5.21 7.84
N TYR A 54 11.21 -6.29 7.40
CA TYR A 54 11.71 -6.50 6.05
C TYR A 54 11.47 -7.96 5.65
N PRO A 55 11.60 -8.32 4.36
CA PRO A 55 11.33 -9.68 3.91
C PRO A 55 12.10 -10.73 4.70
N CYS A 56 11.41 -11.77 5.17
CA CYS A 56 11.93 -12.85 6.00
C CYS A 56 12.41 -12.45 7.41
N SER A 57 12.25 -11.19 7.85
CA SER A 57 12.52 -10.79 9.23
C SER A 57 11.46 -11.33 10.20
N GLU A 58 11.74 -11.27 11.50
CA GLU A 58 10.73 -11.56 12.51
C GLU A 58 9.52 -10.62 12.46
N GLY A 59 9.71 -9.39 11.91
CA GLY A 59 8.68 -8.40 11.67
C GLY A 59 7.99 -8.49 10.29
N ASP A 60 8.28 -9.52 9.50
CA ASP A 60 7.58 -9.77 8.24
C ASP A 60 6.07 -9.96 8.47
N PRO A 61 5.17 -9.45 7.60
CA PRO A 61 3.72 -9.58 7.79
C PRO A 61 3.28 -11.01 8.08
N THR A 62 3.83 -11.99 7.36
CA THR A 62 3.46 -13.41 7.52
C THR A 62 3.94 -13.98 8.85
N ASN A 63 5.05 -13.49 9.39
CA ASN A 63 5.55 -13.84 10.72
C ASN A 63 4.78 -13.15 11.85
N LEU A 64 4.01 -12.11 11.55
CA LEU A 64 3.23 -11.34 12.52
C LEU A 64 1.71 -11.63 12.47
N GLY A 65 1.30 -12.68 11.76
CA GLY A 65 -0.05 -13.23 11.84
C GLY A 65 -0.91 -13.07 10.60
N PHE A 66 -0.41 -12.48 9.51
CA PHE A 66 -1.12 -12.48 8.24
C PHE A 66 -0.87 -13.79 7.47
N ASP A 67 -1.93 -14.37 6.91
CA ASP A 67 -1.86 -15.54 6.02
C ASP A 67 -1.38 -15.13 4.64
N GLU A 68 -1.75 -13.91 4.21
CA GLU A 68 -1.38 -13.35 2.92
C GLU A 68 -0.99 -11.88 3.05
N PHE A 69 0.09 -11.51 2.38
CA PHE A 69 0.54 -10.14 2.22
C PHE A 69 0.84 -9.86 0.75
N PHE A 70 0.36 -8.71 0.24
CA PHE A 70 0.78 -8.21 -1.06
C PHE A 70 1.00 -6.70 -1.00
N GLY A 71 2.19 -6.25 -1.40
CA GLY A 71 2.49 -4.82 -1.41
C GLY A 71 3.95 -4.49 -1.23
N TYR A 72 4.22 -3.38 -0.55
CA TYR A 72 5.54 -2.87 -0.27
C TYR A 72 6.00 -3.32 1.12
N ASN A 73 7.14 -3.98 1.19
CA ASN A 73 7.76 -4.35 2.47
C ASN A 73 8.68 -3.24 3.02
N CYS A 74 8.86 -2.16 2.27
CA CYS A 74 9.72 -1.04 2.61
C CYS A 74 8.98 0.30 2.45
N GLN A 75 9.06 1.16 3.46
CA GLN A 75 8.41 2.48 3.41
C GLN A 75 9.00 3.38 2.34
N ARG A 76 10.33 3.34 2.10
CA ARG A 76 10.97 4.16 1.06
C ARG A 76 10.54 3.75 -0.33
N GLN A 77 10.47 2.45 -0.61
CA GLN A 77 10.00 1.96 -1.89
C GLN A 77 8.52 2.32 -2.11
N ALA A 78 7.73 2.37 -1.03
CA ALA A 78 6.33 2.75 -1.08
C ALA A 78 6.10 4.24 -1.40
N HIS A 79 7.14 5.06 -1.51
CA HIS A 79 7.03 6.41 -2.05
C HIS A 79 6.87 6.43 -3.57
N HIS A 80 7.18 5.32 -4.26
CA HIS A 80 7.13 5.21 -5.72
C HIS A 80 5.95 4.37 -6.18
N TYR A 81 5.05 4.98 -6.95
CA TYR A 81 3.83 4.32 -7.43
C TYR A 81 4.05 3.40 -8.63
N TYR A 82 5.23 3.46 -9.25
CA TYR A 82 5.68 2.57 -10.33
C TYR A 82 6.98 1.84 -9.94
N PRO A 83 6.96 0.99 -8.88
CA PRO A 83 8.15 0.31 -8.41
C PRO A 83 8.61 -0.78 -9.39
N TYR A 84 9.86 -1.24 -9.26
CA TYR A 84 10.37 -2.39 -10.02
C TYR A 84 9.76 -3.72 -9.59
N HIS A 85 9.33 -3.81 -8.32
CA HIS A 85 8.73 -5.02 -7.75
C HIS A 85 7.85 -4.65 -6.56
N LEU A 86 6.96 -5.58 -6.26
CA LEU A 86 6.25 -5.68 -5.00
C LEU A 86 6.59 -7.02 -4.34
N TRP A 87 5.98 -7.29 -3.21
CA TRP A 87 6.14 -8.54 -2.48
C TRP A 87 4.80 -9.26 -2.37
N HIS A 88 4.81 -10.56 -2.65
CA HIS A 88 3.72 -11.47 -2.30
C HIS A 88 4.26 -12.40 -1.22
N ASN A 89 3.84 -12.20 0.01
CA ASN A 89 4.46 -12.83 1.18
C ASN A 89 5.97 -12.51 1.21
N GLN A 90 6.82 -13.51 1.09
CA GLN A 90 8.28 -13.40 1.10
C GLN A 90 8.91 -13.51 -0.30
N GLU A 91 8.10 -13.49 -1.35
CA GLU A 91 8.55 -13.60 -2.73
C GLU A 91 8.41 -12.28 -3.49
N LYS A 92 9.45 -11.93 -4.26
CA LYS A 92 9.39 -10.76 -5.14
C LYS A 92 8.49 -11.01 -6.34
N VAL A 93 7.57 -10.09 -6.57
CA VAL A 93 6.77 -10.00 -7.79
C VAL A 93 7.35 -8.89 -8.65
N MET A 94 8.08 -9.28 -9.70
CA MET A 94 8.73 -8.31 -10.58
C MET A 94 7.73 -7.61 -11.49
N LEU A 95 7.93 -6.32 -11.70
CA LEU A 95 7.12 -5.46 -12.57
C LEU A 95 7.99 -4.94 -13.73
N PRO A 96 8.28 -5.78 -14.74
CA PRO A 96 9.22 -5.43 -15.81
C PRO A 96 8.75 -4.25 -16.66
N GLY A 97 7.44 -4.02 -16.73
CA GLY A 97 6.86 -2.83 -17.36
C GLY A 97 7.20 -1.51 -16.66
N ASN A 98 7.78 -1.59 -15.45
CA ASN A 98 8.25 -0.44 -14.68
C ASN A 98 9.78 -0.33 -14.65
N GLU A 99 10.50 -1.08 -15.48
CA GLU A 99 11.97 -1.02 -15.51
C GLU A 99 12.47 0.35 -15.98
N GLY A 100 13.50 0.87 -15.32
CA GLY A 100 14.04 2.19 -15.61
C GLY A 100 13.01 3.29 -15.31
N SER A 101 12.74 4.13 -16.29
CA SER A 101 11.75 5.22 -16.21
C SER A 101 10.36 4.84 -16.71
N LYS A 102 10.11 3.56 -17.01
CA LYS A 102 8.80 3.09 -17.48
C LYS A 102 7.75 3.12 -16.37
N THR A 103 6.49 3.35 -16.76
CA THR A 103 5.34 3.53 -15.87
C THR A 103 4.13 2.75 -16.37
N GLU A 104 4.30 1.43 -16.58
CA GLU A 104 3.23 0.59 -17.12
C GLU A 104 2.24 0.14 -16.05
N THR A 105 2.75 -0.29 -14.89
CA THR A 105 1.92 -0.87 -13.82
C THR A 105 1.88 0.04 -12.61
N TYR A 106 0.73 0.68 -12.39
CA TYR A 106 0.49 1.46 -11.18
C TYR A 106 0.24 0.52 -10.00
N ALA A 107 1.12 0.54 -9.03
CA ALA A 107 1.13 -0.45 -7.95
C ALA A 107 -0.15 -0.46 -7.11
N GLN A 108 -0.81 0.69 -6.96
CA GLN A 108 -2.03 0.76 -6.15
C GLN A 108 -3.21 0.04 -6.81
N ASP A 109 -3.30 0.06 -8.16
CA ASP A 109 -4.32 -0.70 -8.88
C ASP A 109 -4.09 -2.21 -8.68
N LEU A 110 -2.83 -2.68 -8.73
CA LEU A 110 -2.51 -4.08 -8.51
C LEU A 110 -2.75 -4.52 -7.05
N ILE A 111 -2.44 -3.66 -6.08
CA ILE A 111 -2.73 -3.90 -4.66
C ILE A 111 -4.24 -4.02 -4.43
N GLN A 112 -5.02 -3.14 -5.05
CA GLN A 112 -6.48 -3.17 -5.01
C GLN A 112 -7.05 -4.46 -5.60
N GLU A 113 -6.55 -4.88 -6.77
CA GLU A 113 -6.95 -6.15 -7.40
C GLU A 113 -6.74 -7.34 -6.46
N LYS A 114 -5.56 -7.42 -5.81
CA LYS A 114 -5.23 -8.49 -4.87
C LYS A 114 -6.12 -8.45 -3.62
N ALA A 115 -6.42 -7.27 -3.10
CA ALA A 115 -7.33 -7.11 -1.97
C ALA A 115 -8.75 -7.59 -2.30
N LEU A 116 -9.27 -7.24 -3.49
CA LEU A 116 -10.57 -7.71 -3.95
C LEU A 116 -10.60 -9.23 -4.15
N GLN A 117 -9.53 -9.81 -4.69
CA GLN A 117 -9.38 -11.25 -4.86
C GLN A 117 -9.40 -11.97 -3.51
N PHE A 118 -8.68 -11.44 -2.50
CA PHE A 118 -8.69 -11.98 -1.15
C PHE A 118 -10.11 -12.05 -0.55
N ILE A 119 -10.93 -11.02 -0.74
CA ILE A 119 -12.32 -11.02 -0.28
C ILE A 119 -13.12 -12.15 -0.97
N VAL A 120 -12.96 -12.31 -2.29
CA VAL A 120 -13.64 -13.36 -3.06
C VAL A 120 -13.21 -14.75 -2.59
N ASP A 121 -11.93 -14.98 -2.42
CA ASP A 121 -11.38 -16.29 -2.02
C ASP A 121 -11.77 -16.69 -0.59
N ASN A 122 -12.03 -15.71 0.27
CA ASN A 122 -12.36 -15.92 1.67
C ASN A 122 -13.86 -15.68 2.00
N GLN A 123 -14.73 -15.50 0.99
CA GLN A 123 -16.14 -15.15 1.19
C GLN A 123 -16.96 -16.14 2.03
N SER A 124 -16.51 -17.40 2.16
CA SER A 124 -17.22 -18.47 2.89
C SER A 124 -16.80 -18.63 4.34
N LYS A 125 -15.85 -17.82 4.82
CA LYS A 125 -15.30 -17.87 6.19
C LYS A 125 -15.06 -16.46 6.73
N PRO A 126 -14.95 -16.27 8.05
CA PRO A 126 -14.59 -14.96 8.58
C PRO A 126 -13.20 -14.55 8.09
N PHE A 127 -13.01 -13.28 7.74
CA PHE A 127 -11.73 -12.74 7.35
C PHE A 127 -11.45 -11.40 8.01
N PHE A 128 -10.18 -11.11 8.18
CA PHE A 128 -9.64 -9.83 8.58
C PHE A 128 -8.77 -9.29 7.46
N LEU A 129 -9.16 -8.15 6.90
CA LEU A 129 -8.46 -7.50 5.80
C LEU A 129 -7.92 -6.16 6.26
N TYR A 130 -6.60 -5.99 6.20
CA TYR A 130 -5.90 -4.75 6.49
C TYR A 130 -5.41 -4.12 5.20
N LEU A 131 -5.86 -2.89 4.93
CA LEU A 131 -5.57 -2.15 3.69
C LEU A 131 -4.80 -0.86 3.98
N PRO A 132 -3.49 -0.94 4.24
CA PRO A 132 -2.65 0.24 4.43
C PRO A 132 -2.27 0.85 3.08
N TYR A 133 -3.26 1.45 2.40
CA TYR A 133 -3.02 2.16 1.15
C TYR A 133 -2.01 3.29 1.34
N ILE A 134 -1.28 3.61 0.27
CA ILE A 134 -0.30 4.70 0.28
C ILE A 134 -0.96 6.01 -0.12
N LEU A 135 -1.92 5.95 -1.03
CA LEU A 135 -2.68 7.11 -1.49
C LEU A 135 -3.29 7.90 -0.31
N PRO A 136 -3.24 9.20 -0.31
CA PRO A 136 -2.62 10.13 -1.26
C PRO A 136 -1.25 10.66 -0.81
N HIS A 137 -0.39 9.83 -0.25
CA HIS A 137 0.95 10.22 0.20
C HIS A 137 1.83 10.63 -1.00
N ALA A 138 2.77 11.57 -0.82
CA ALA A 138 3.77 11.85 -1.83
C ALA A 138 4.66 10.60 -2.11
N GLU A 139 5.16 10.38 -3.32
CA GLU A 139 5.19 11.32 -4.46
C GLU A 139 3.80 11.57 -5.07
N LEU A 140 3.65 12.70 -5.75
CA LEU A 140 2.39 13.07 -6.41
C LEU A 140 2.45 12.60 -7.86
N VAL A 141 1.99 11.37 -8.08
CA VAL A 141 1.95 10.71 -9.39
C VAL A 141 0.64 9.97 -9.55
N SER A 142 -0.06 10.28 -10.61
CA SER A 142 -1.28 9.61 -11.03
C SER A 142 -1.11 9.04 -12.44
N PRO A 143 -1.76 7.92 -12.78
CA PRO A 143 -1.88 7.48 -14.16
C PRO A 143 -2.52 8.56 -15.04
N GLU A 144 -2.04 8.69 -16.28
CA GLU A 144 -2.64 9.58 -17.29
C GLU A 144 -3.94 8.96 -17.82
N ASP A 145 -5.00 9.05 -17.04
CA ASP A 145 -6.30 8.43 -17.31
C ASP A 145 -7.48 9.39 -17.11
N SER A 146 -8.70 8.86 -17.16
CA SER A 146 -9.92 9.63 -17.00
C SER A 146 -10.06 10.30 -15.64
N ILE A 147 -9.46 9.76 -14.57
CA ILE A 147 -9.52 10.34 -13.23
C ILE A 147 -8.64 11.58 -13.18
N LEU A 148 -7.38 11.49 -13.65
CA LEU A 148 -6.51 12.67 -13.72
C LEU A 148 -7.09 13.75 -14.65
N ALA A 149 -7.69 13.35 -15.77
CA ALA A 149 -8.33 14.26 -16.71
C ALA A 149 -9.53 15.06 -16.12
N MET A 150 -10.07 14.63 -14.98
CA MET A 150 -11.09 15.42 -14.27
C MET A 150 -10.50 16.70 -13.66
N TYR A 151 -9.20 16.74 -13.37
CA TYR A 151 -8.54 17.79 -12.59
C TYR A 151 -7.48 18.56 -13.36
N LYS A 152 -6.68 17.88 -14.21
CA LYS A 152 -5.57 18.45 -14.96
C LYS A 152 -6.06 19.62 -15.84
N GLY A 153 -5.47 20.81 -15.63
CA GLY A 153 -5.88 22.05 -16.30
C GLY A 153 -7.20 22.65 -15.82
N LYS A 154 -7.84 22.11 -14.79
CA LYS A 154 -9.11 22.63 -14.23
C LYS A 154 -8.98 23.06 -12.76
N ILE A 155 -7.93 22.65 -12.09
CA ILE A 155 -7.57 23.12 -10.75
C ILE A 155 -6.47 24.15 -10.91
N GLU A 156 -6.54 25.23 -10.12
CA GLU A 156 -5.46 26.22 -10.07
C GLU A 156 -4.23 25.58 -9.41
N GLU A 157 -3.14 25.50 -10.17
CA GLU A 157 -1.85 25.05 -9.70
C GLU A 157 -1.05 26.23 -9.15
N GLY A 158 -0.67 26.20 -7.89
CA GLY A 158 0.11 27.29 -7.29
C GLY A 158 1.54 27.31 -7.81
N LYS A 159 2.24 26.20 -7.69
CA LYS A 159 3.62 25.98 -8.18
C LYS A 159 3.80 24.51 -8.51
N SER A 160 4.57 24.23 -9.56
CA SER A 160 5.10 22.90 -9.80
C SER A 160 5.96 22.45 -8.61
N TYR A 161 5.95 21.17 -8.34
CA TYR A 161 6.85 20.57 -7.35
C TYR A 161 8.12 20.10 -8.08
N GLU A 162 9.26 20.60 -7.62
CA GLU A 162 10.57 20.14 -8.09
C GLU A 162 11.09 19.08 -7.11
N GLY A 163 11.11 17.84 -7.57
CA GLY A 163 11.60 16.69 -6.81
C GLY A 163 13.10 16.52 -6.88
N VAL A 164 13.60 15.59 -6.10
CA VAL A 164 15.03 15.20 -6.12
C VAL A 164 15.33 14.36 -7.36
N ASP A 165 14.41 13.49 -7.72
CA ASP A 165 14.48 12.64 -8.92
C ASP A 165 13.25 12.86 -9.80
N ASP A 166 13.44 12.77 -11.12
CA ASP A 166 12.36 12.82 -12.09
C ASP A 166 11.89 11.40 -12.44
N ILE A 167 10.60 11.22 -12.71
CA ILE A 167 10.02 9.95 -13.16
C ILE A 167 10.70 9.44 -14.45
N LYS A 168 11.25 10.35 -15.28
CA LYS A 168 12.02 10.00 -16.47
C LYS A 168 13.45 9.52 -16.18
N ASN A 169 13.92 9.72 -14.94
CA ASN A 169 15.23 9.28 -14.51
C ASN A 169 15.16 7.80 -14.07
N PRO A 170 15.97 6.89 -14.64
CA PRO A 170 15.97 5.48 -14.23
C PRO A 170 16.26 5.24 -12.76
N SER A 171 16.92 6.17 -12.08
CA SER A 171 17.27 6.05 -10.65
C SER A 171 16.21 6.56 -9.69
N TYR A 172 15.14 7.23 -10.15
CA TYR A 172 14.16 7.85 -9.23
C TYR A 172 13.52 6.85 -8.27
N LYS A 173 13.36 5.58 -8.67
CA LYS A 173 12.77 4.51 -7.86
C LYS A 173 13.62 4.10 -6.64
N TYR A 174 14.81 4.66 -6.51
CA TYR A 174 15.72 4.42 -5.39
C TYR A 174 15.95 5.66 -4.51
N GLY A 175 15.43 6.82 -4.93
CA GLY A 175 15.72 8.13 -4.34
C GLY A 175 14.48 8.83 -3.78
N GLY A 176 14.47 10.15 -3.88
CA GLY A 176 13.40 11.02 -3.39
C GLY A 176 12.13 10.98 -4.21
N TYR A 177 11.26 11.95 -3.98
CA TYR A 177 10.03 12.10 -4.75
C TYR A 177 10.33 12.67 -6.13
N CYS A 178 9.59 12.22 -7.14
CA CYS A 178 9.68 12.81 -8.48
C CYS A 178 9.04 14.19 -8.53
N SER A 179 9.41 14.95 -9.58
CA SER A 179 8.77 16.23 -9.88
C SER A 179 7.33 16.02 -10.34
N SER A 180 6.47 16.98 -10.03
CA SER A 180 5.11 17.07 -10.57
C SER A 180 4.86 18.47 -11.13
N GLU A 181 4.41 18.53 -12.37
CA GLU A 181 4.00 19.79 -13.02
C GLU A 181 2.63 20.27 -12.53
N ASN A 182 1.79 19.33 -12.10
CA ASN A 182 0.40 19.59 -11.70
C ASN A 182 0.10 18.95 -10.33
N PRO A 183 0.81 19.35 -9.26
CA PRO A 183 0.74 18.65 -7.96
C PRO A 183 -0.67 18.64 -7.33
N HIS A 184 -1.47 19.70 -7.54
CA HIS A 184 -2.84 19.74 -7.03
C HIS A 184 -3.76 18.78 -7.79
N ALA A 185 -3.62 18.72 -9.12
CA ALA A 185 -4.39 17.78 -9.94
C ALA A 185 -4.00 16.34 -9.67
N ASP A 186 -2.69 16.04 -9.52
CA ASP A 186 -2.20 14.73 -9.14
C ASP A 186 -2.76 14.31 -7.77
N PHE A 187 -2.67 15.18 -6.76
CA PHE A 187 -3.20 14.89 -5.43
C PHE A 187 -4.72 14.65 -5.45
N ALA A 188 -5.49 15.50 -6.14
CA ALA A 188 -6.93 15.33 -6.25
C ALA A 188 -7.31 14.03 -6.97
N SER A 189 -6.55 13.67 -8.02
CA SER A 189 -6.70 12.39 -8.71
C SER A 189 -6.42 11.19 -7.78
N MET A 190 -5.36 11.26 -7.01
CA MET A 190 -5.01 10.21 -6.02
C MET A 190 -6.09 10.04 -4.96
N VAL A 191 -6.66 11.13 -4.45
CA VAL A 191 -7.79 11.08 -3.49
C VAL A 191 -9.01 10.44 -4.13
N THR A 192 -9.36 10.83 -5.35
CA THR A 192 -10.50 10.26 -6.08
C THR A 192 -10.31 8.78 -6.37
N ARG A 193 -9.10 8.37 -6.74
CA ARG A 193 -8.77 6.96 -6.95
C ARG A 193 -8.89 6.16 -5.64
N PHE A 194 -8.43 6.70 -4.53
CA PHE A 194 -8.59 6.08 -3.22
C PHE A 194 -10.07 5.89 -2.85
N ASP A 195 -10.90 6.91 -3.07
CA ASP A 195 -12.35 6.82 -2.86
C ASP A 195 -12.99 5.75 -3.75
N ALA A 196 -12.56 5.66 -5.02
CA ALA A 196 -13.00 4.61 -5.94
C ALA A 196 -12.64 3.21 -5.44
N TYR A 197 -11.44 3.00 -4.92
CA TYR A 197 -11.03 1.70 -4.34
C TYR A 197 -11.90 1.30 -3.14
N VAL A 198 -12.19 2.26 -2.25
CA VAL A 198 -13.13 2.01 -1.15
C VAL A 198 -14.51 1.64 -1.69
N GLY A 199 -14.97 2.35 -2.71
CA GLY A 199 -16.22 2.05 -3.40
C GLY A 199 -16.28 0.62 -3.97
N GLU A 200 -15.20 0.16 -4.60
CA GLU A 200 -15.09 -1.20 -5.14
C GLU A 200 -15.11 -2.28 -4.04
N ILE A 201 -14.44 -2.05 -2.91
CA ILE A 201 -14.51 -2.92 -1.73
C ILE A 201 -15.96 -3.03 -1.25
N MET A 202 -16.63 -1.89 -1.04
CA MET A 202 -18.02 -1.86 -0.56
C MET A 202 -18.98 -2.55 -1.54
N GLN A 203 -18.80 -2.34 -2.84
CA GLN A 203 -19.61 -3.00 -3.88
C GLN A 203 -19.35 -4.50 -3.91
N THR A 204 -18.11 -4.94 -3.75
CA THR A 204 -17.74 -6.36 -3.71
C THR A 204 -18.36 -7.05 -2.49
N LEU A 205 -18.28 -6.46 -1.30
CA LEU A 205 -18.93 -6.96 -0.10
C LEU A 205 -20.44 -7.09 -0.31
N LYS A 206 -21.08 -6.09 -0.90
CA LYS A 206 -22.52 -6.11 -1.20
C LYS A 206 -22.89 -7.19 -2.22
N ARG A 207 -22.12 -7.30 -3.31
CA ARG A 207 -22.34 -8.31 -4.36
C ARG A 207 -22.24 -9.75 -3.83
N LEU A 208 -21.37 -9.96 -2.84
CA LEU A 208 -21.17 -11.25 -2.19
C LEU A 208 -22.13 -11.48 -0.99
N GLY A 209 -22.98 -10.51 -0.65
CA GLY A 209 -23.91 -10.58 0.49
C GLY A 209 -23.23 -10.51 1.85
N LEU A 210 -22.02 -9.96 1.92
CA LEU A 210 -21.20 -9.84 3.13
C LEU A 210 -21.35 -8.51 3.86
N ASP A 211 -21.97 -7.51 3.22
CA ASP A 211 -22.07 -6.12 3.69
C ASP A 211 -22.78 -5.96 5.06
N LYS A 212 -23.70 -6.88 5.39
CA LYS A 212 -24.43 -6.87 6.67
C LYS A 212 -23.69 -7.57 7.81
N ASN A 213 -22.62 -8.29 7.50
CA ASN A 213 -21.83 -9.05 8.49
C ASN A 213 -20.34 -8.67 8.44
N THR A 214 -19.99 -7.52 7.85
CA THR A 214 -18.64 -6.99 7.76
C THR A 214 -18.60 -5.59 8.34
N ILE A 215 -17.68 -5.35 9.27
CA ILE A 215 -17.39 -4.02 9.80
C ILE A 215 -16.26 -3.43 8.97
N VAL A 216 -16.46 -2.22 8.46
CA VAL A 216 -15.45 -1.43 7.73
C VAL A 216 -15.21 -0.14 8.52
N PHE A 217 -13.93 0.20 8.80
CA PHE A 217 -13.51 1.40 9.53
C PHE A 217 -12.13 1.90 9.10
#